data_c04eb20fa9839093c42d3f0570f55758
#
_entry.id   c04eb20fa9839093c42d3f0570f55758
#
_cell.length_a   1.000
_cell.length_b   1.000
_cell.length_c   1.000
_cell.angle_alpha   90.00
_cell.angle_beta   90.00
_cell.angle_gamma   90.00
#
_symmetry.space_group_name_H-M   'P 1'
#
loop_
_entity.id
_entity.type
_entity.pdbx_description
1 polymer ?
#
loop_
_entity_poly.entity_id
_entity_poly.type
_entity_poly.pdbx_seq_one_letter_code
_entity_poly.pdbx_strand_id
1 'polypeptide(L)'
;MSLVALALGACAGPPPAPPPAPPEPAPAAEAAKTCPEPTVHTEIRWLEIARDSELEKLLLYLAEVRDLPPADLTREYEQLKQDFHFDRSEYLRMQVALLASLPNTGFRDEARALNLLDYFLKDRSATSPGLRAFAVYLNSAIQEQKRLDEGAKATAQKLKDEQKRIESVEARLREEQRRNEQLENKLEALKAIEKSLMEREAPAQRK
;
A
#
# COMPACT_ATOMS: atom_id res chain seq x y z
N MET A 1 -27.84 -5.91 -27.25
CA MET A 1 -28.76 -6.35 -26.19
C MET A 1 -28.57 -7.84 -26.07
N SER A 2 -27.75 -8.31 -25.13
CA SER A 2 -27.57 -9.75 -24.84
C SER A 2 -27.63 -9.93 -23.34
N LEU A 3 -28.73 -10.51 -22.90
CA LEU A 3 -29.01 -10.91 -21.53
C LEU A 3 -28.19 -12.16 -21.23
N VAL A 4 -27.28 -12.07 -20.23
CA VAL A 4 -26.63 -13.22 -19.61
C VAL A 4 -27.46 -13.62 -18.40
N ALA A 5 -28.14 -14.78 -18.49
CA ALA A 5 -28.86 -15.38 -17.38
C ALA A 5 -27.87 -16.12 -16.47
N LEU A 6 -27.74 -15.69 -15.22
CA LEU A 6 -27.05 -16.43 -14.15
C LEU A 6 -28.02 -17.50 -13.60
N ALA A 7 -27.68 -18.78 -13.80
CA ALA A 7 -28.34 -19.92 -13.15
C ALA A 7 -27.77 -20.11 -11.75
N LEU A 8 -28.58 -19.88 -10.73
CA LEU A 8 -28.31 -20.26 -9.33
C LEU A 8 -28.63 -21.74 -9.15
N GLY A 9 -27.60 -22.57 -9.04
CA GLY A 9 -27.71 -23.99 -8.66
C GLY A 9 -27.93 -24.11 -7.15
N ALA A 10 -29.14 -24.49 -6.74
CA ALA A 10 -29.46 -24.86 -5.36
C ALA A 10 -28.98 -26.27 -5.10
N CYS A 11 -27.94 -26.45 -4.27
CA CYS A 11 -27.57 -27.77 -3.70
C CYS A 11 -28.52 -28.10 -2.55
N ALA A 12 -29.45 -28.99 -2.78
CA ALA A 12 -30.27 -29.63 -1.73
C ALA A 12 -29.38 -30.63 -0.97
N GLY A 13 -29.10 -30.36 0.30
CA GLY A 13 -28.45 -31.31 1.21
C GLY A 13 -29.41 -32.42 1.66
N PRO A 14 -28.88 -33.60 2.03
CA PRO A 14 -29.71 -34.72 2.52
C PRO A 14 -30.35 -34.41 3.88
N PRO A 15 -31.49 -35.01 4.20
CA PRO A 15 -32.22 -34.76 5.44
C PRO A 15 -31.44 -35.29 6.68
N PRO A 16 -31.59 -34.61 7.83
CA PRO A 16 -30.91 -34.98 9.08
C PRO A 16 -31.45 -36.35 9.62
N ALA A 17 -30.51 -37.17 10.07
CA ALA A 17 -30.82 -38.43 10.76
C ALA A 17 -31.50 -38.18 12.10
N PRO A 18 -32.38 -39.12 12.56
CA PRO A 18 -33.08 -38.97 13.85
C PRO A 18 -32.10 -39.08 15.03
N PRO A 19 -32.39 -38.41 16.17
CA PRO A 19 -31.52 -38.43 17.33
C PRO A 19 -31.45 -39.81 17.98
N PRO A 20 -30.29 -40.25 18.49
CA PRO A 20 -30.16 -41.49 19.23
C PRO A 20 -30.85 -41.40 20.62
N ALA A 21 -31.42 -42.50 21.01
CA ALA A 21 -32.11 -42.69 22.31
C ALA A 21 -31.16 -42.47 23.49
N PRO A 22 -31.65 -42.01 24.64
CA PRO A 22 -30.83 -41.79 25.83
C PRO A 22 -30.28 -43.11 26.39
N PRO A 23 -29.00 -43.14 26.78
CA PRO A 23 -28.48 -44.35 27.47
C PRO A 23 -28.98 -44.46 28.91
N GLU A 24 -29.31 -45.72 29.27
CA GLU A 24 -29.64 -46.15 30.62
C GLU A 24 -28.53 -45.83 31.65
N PRO A 25 -28.86 -45.54 32.92
CA PRO A 25 -27.86 -45.26 33.91
C PRO A 25 -27.14 -46.52 34.39
N ALA A 26 -25.81 -46.54 34.14
CA ALA A 26 -24.93 -47.56 34.69
C ALA A 26 -24.53 -47.21 36.15
N PRO A 27 -24.25 -48.24 36.98
CA PRO A 27 -24.12 -48.06 38.44
C PRO A 27 -22.83 -47.38 38.84
N ALA A 28 -22.93 -46.64 39.95
CA ALA A 28 -21.86 -45.97 40.63
C ALA A 28 -20.74 -46.93 41.06
N ALA A 29 -19.52 -46.68 40.65
CA ALA A 29 -18.33 -47.21 41.33
C ALA A 29 -17.11 -46.27 41.13
N GLU A 30 -16.66 -45.81 42.26
CA GLU A 30 -15.26 -45.61 42.68
C GLU A 30 -14.41 -44.48 42.11
N ALA A 31 -14.05 -43.60 43.03
CA ALA A 31 -12.78 -42.92 43.14
C ALA A 31 -12.35 -42.07 41.94
N ALA A 32 -12.90 -40.87 41.92
CA ALA A 32 -12.28 -39.74 41.22
C ALA A 32 -10.85 -39.52 41.74
N LYS A 33 -9.85 -40.03 41.00
CA LYS A 33 -8.50 -39.47 41.05
C LYS A 33 -8.62 -38.03 40.54
N THR A 34 -8.53 -37.10 41.48
CA THR A 34 -8.41 -35.68 41.20
C THR A 34 -7.22 -35.48 40.25
N CYS A 35 -7.48 -35.30 38.97
CA CYS A 35 -6.49 -34.69 38.11
C CYS A 35 -6.19 -33.32 38.70
N PRO A 36 -4.92 -32.98 38.94
CA PRO A 36 -4.61 -31.61 39.28
C PRO A 36 -5.03 -30.77 38.05
N GLU A 37 -5.96 -29.83 38.25
CA GLU A 37 -6.17 -28.77 37.28
C GLU A 37 -4.82 -28.16 36.93
N PRO A 38 -4.43 -28.10 35.65
CA PRO A 38 -3.29 -27.29 35.29
C PRO A 38 -3.68 -25.86 35.67
N THR A 39 -3.21 -25.41 36.82
CA THR A 39 -3.11 -23.98 37.10
C THR A 39 -2.16 -23.42 36.05
N VAL A 40 -2.71 -23.12 34.87
CA VAL A 40 -2.04 -22.28 33.90
C VAL A 40 -1.94 -20.92 34.58
N HIS A 41 -0.89 -20.73 35.35
CA HIS A 41 -0.37 -19.41 35.65
C HIS A 41 0.09 -18.80 34.31
N THR A 42 -0.87 -18.52 33.45
CA THR A 42 -0.71 -17.49 32.46
C THR A 42 -0.85 -16.17 33.22
N GLU A 43 0.07 -15.94 34.12
CA GLU A 43 0.39 -14.59 34.53
C GLU A 43 0.76 -13.90 33.24
N ILE A 44 -0.20 -13.19 32.72
CA ILE A 44 -0.07 -12.42 31.49
C ILE A 44 1.06 -11.43 31.78
N ARG A 45 2.22 -11.72 31.23
CA ARG A 45 3.43 -10.89 31.25
C ARG A 45 3.21 -9.51 30.63
N TRP A 46 1.98 -9.23 30.21
CA TRP A 46 1.50 -7.93 29.73
C TRP A 46 1.60 -6.82 30.79
N LEU A 47 1.54 -7.17 32.08
CA LEU A 47 1.66 -6.21 33.19
C LEU A 47 3.11 -5.74 33.42
N GLU A 48 4.10 -6.49 32.99
CA GLU A 48 5.51 -6.04 33.04
C GLU A 48 5.84 -5.12 31.88
N ILE A 49 5.24 -5.31 30.69
CA ILE A 49 5.41 -4.44 29.53
C ILE A 49 4.76 -3.07 29.78
N ALA A 50 3.63 -3.05 30.49
CA ALA A 50 2.92 -1.80 30.85
C ALA A 50 3.68 -0.93 31.88
N ARG A 51 4.77 -1.41 32.44
CA ARG A 51 5.63 -0.65 33.35
C ARG A 51 6.86 -0.04 32.71
N ASP A 52 6.96 -0.12 31.39
CA ASP A 52 8.06 0.54 30.67
C ASP A 52 7.77 2.04 30.56
N SER A 53 8.19 2.76 31.60
CA SER A 53 7.98 4.21 31.69
C SER A 53 8.55 5.01 30.51
N GLU A 54 9.54 4.47 29.81
CA GLU A 54 10.16 5.12 28.64
C GLU A 54 9.30 4.98 27.39
N LEU A 55 8.72 3.81 27.15
CA LEU A 55 7.79 3.61 26.04
C LEU A 55 6.51 4.45 26.23
N GLU A 56 5.96 4.49 27.44
CA GLU A 56 4.80 5.31 27.74
C GLU A 56 5.07 6.79 27.51
N LYS A 57 6.20 7.29 27.99
CA LYS A 57 6.64 8.68 27.73
C LYS A 57 6.80 8.96 26.23
N LEU A 58 7.36 8.02 25.48
CA LEU A 58 7.52 8.16 24.03
C LEU A 58 6.18 8.22 23.30
N LEU A 59 5.20 7.43 23.71
CA LEU A 59 3.86 7.43 23.12
C LEU A 59 3.09 8.72 23.44
N LEU A 60 3.23 9.23 24.67
CA LEU A 60 2.69 10.54 25.03
C LEU A 60 3.34 11.66 24.22
N TYR A 61 4.67 11.65 24.14
CA TYR A 61 5.40 12.58 23.29
C TYR A 61 4.95 12.53 21.82
N LEU A 62 4.74 11.33 21.26
CA LEU A 62 4.22 11.18 19.90
C LEU A 62 2.83 11.81 19.73
N ALA A 63 1.96 11.67 20.72
CA ALA A 63 0.64 12.28 20.70
C ALA A 63 0.74 13.82 20.68
N GLU A 64 1.61 14.41 21.52
CA GLU A 64 1.83 15.85 21.58
C GLU A 64 2.41 16.39 20.26
N VAL A 65 3.44 15.72 19.73
CA VAL A 65 4.11 16.12 18.49
C VAL A 65 3.19 16.07 17.28
N ARG A 66 2.27 15.11 17.25
CA ARG A 66 1.31 14.95 16.15
C ARG A 66 0.39 16.16 15.98
N ASP A 67 0.09 16.84 17.07
CA ASP A 67 -0.82 17.97 17.07
C ASP A 67 -0.10 19.32 16.87
N LEU A 68 1.25 19.30 16.74
CA LEU A 68 2.04 20.52 16.53
C LEU A 68 1.88 21.08 15.11
N PRO A 69 1.84 22.43 14.99
CA PRO A 69 1.95 23.08 13.69
C PRO A 69 3.29 22.76 12.99
N PRO A 70 3.36 22.73 11.65
CA PRO A 70 4.59 22.37 10.92
C PRO A 70 5.83 23.19 11.29
N ALA A 71 5.68 24.46 11.63
CA ALA A 71 6.79 25.32 12.02
C ALA A 71 7.34 24.95 13.40
N ASP A 72 6.46 24.58 14.34
CA ASP A 72 6.83 24.17 15.69
C ASP A 72 7.45 22.79 15.67
N LEU A 73 6.90 21.89 14.86
CA LEU A 73 7.43 20.55 14.63
C LEU A 73 8.87 20.60 14.07
N THR A 74 9.16 21.56 13.17
CA THR A 74 10.51 21.74 12.64
C THR A 74 11.46 22.23 13.73
N ARG A 75 11.02 23.17 14.57
CA ARG A 75 11.83 23.65 15.70
C ARG A 75 12.11 22.53 16.71
N GLU A 76 11.11 21.76 17.04
CA GLU A 76 11.23 20.61 17.92
C GLU A 76 12.27 19.61 17.39
N TYR A 77 12.20 19.28 16.11
CA TYR A 77 13.17 18.39 15.48
C TYR A 77 14.60 18.91 15.53
N GLU A 78 14.81 20.21 15.26
CA GLU A 78 16.14 20.83 15.31
C GLU A 78 16.69 20.85 16.75
N GLN A 79 15.86 21.17 17.72
CA GLN A 79 16.25 21.13 19.14
C GLN A 79 16.61 19.71 19.57
N LEU A 80 15.77 18.75 19.26
CA LEU A 80 16.00 17.35 19.60
C LEU A 80 17.30 16.77 18.99
N LYS A 81 17.66 17.22 17.79
CA LYS A 81 18.95 16.88 17.18
C LYS A 81 20.14 17.43 17.97
N GLN A 82 20.01 18.65 18.48
CA GLN A 82 21.03 19.24 19.33
C GLN A 82 21.14 18.50 20.65
N ASP A 83 20.02 18.24 21.31
CA ASP A 83 20.00 17.51 22.58
C ASP A 83 20.61 16.10 22.41
N PHE A 84 20.30 15.40 21.33
CA PHE A 84 20.89 14.11 20.99
C PHE A 84 22.39 14.19 20.66
N HIS A 85 22.88 15.33 20.21
CA HIS A 85 24.32 15.53 20.00
C HIS A 85 25.08 15.57 21.32
N PHE A 86 24.50 16.14 22.37
CA PHE A 86 25.10 16.27 23.71
C PHE A 86 24.85 15.03 24.56
N ASP A 87 23.62 14.53 24.56
CA ASP A 87 23.23 13.33 25.30
C ASP A 87 22.73 12.25 24.31
N ARG A 88 23.53 11.21 24.11
CA ARG A 88 23.21 10.10 23.21
C ARG A 88 22.39 9.01 23.89
N SER A 89 21.45 9.40 24.76
CA SER A 89 20.57 8.47 25.43
C SER A 89 19.69 7.70 24.41
N GLU A 90 19.26 6.53 24.80
CA GLU A 90 18.40 5.67 23.97
C GLU A 90 17.06 6.33 23.70
N TYR A 91 16.52 7.02 24.71
CA TYR A 91 15.25 7.72 24.60
C TYR A 91 15.30 8.84 23.55
N LEU A 92 16.31 9.72 23.63
CA LEU A 92 16.51 10.79 22.63
C LEU A 92 16.77 10.24 21.24
N ARG A 93 17.53 9.15 21.12
CA ARG A 93 17.75 8.45 19.86
C ARG A 93 16.44 8.00 19.23
N MET A 94 15.55 7.43 20.04
CA MET A 94 14.23 6.98 19.57
C MET A 94 13.34 8.15 19.15
N GLN A 95 13.35 9.25 19.90
CA GLN A 95 12.60 10.46 19.56
C GLN A 95 13.07 11.05 18.22
N VAL A 96 14.40 11.17 18.01
CA VAL A 96 14.95 11.64 16.72
C VAL A 96 14.57 10.71 15.57
N ALA A 97 14.65 9.40 15.76
CA ALA A 97 14.25 8.42 14.74
C ALA A 97 12.76 8.55 14.41
N LEU A 98 11.93 8.70 15.42
CA LEU A 98 10.49 8.90 15.29
C LEU A 98 10.16 10.14 14.47
N LEU A 99 10.71 11.31 14.84
CA LEU A 99 10.46 12.56 14.13
C LEU A 99 10.99 12.53 12.69
N ALA A 100 12.20 11.98 12.47
CA ALA A 100 12.78 11.83 11.13
C ALA A 100 11.96 10.89 10.22
N SER A 101 11.11 10.03 10.79
CA SER A 101 10.23 9.13 10.04
C SER A 101 8.85 9.69 9.72
N LEU A 102 8.47 10.85 10.29
CA LEU A 102 7.13 11.41 10.11
C LEU A 102 6.86 11.75 8.63
N PRO A 103 5.74 11.30 8.07
CA PRO A 103 5.38 11.64 6.70
C PRO A 103 5.02 13.13 6.56
N ASN A 104 5.17 13.66 5.35
CA ASN A 104 4.77 15.03 4.98
C ASN A 104 5.50 16.16 5.76
N THR A 105 6.67 15.88 6.30
CA THR A 105 7.53 16.88 6.92
C THR A 105 8.69 17.26 6.01
N GLY A 106 9.11 18.55 6.05
CA GLY A 106 10.25 19.01 5.24
C GLY A 106 11.62 18.45 5.69
N PHE A 107 11.68 17.88 6.87
CA PHE A 107 12.88 17.28 7.47
C PHE A 107 12.85 15.75 7.49
N ARG A 108 11.88 15.11 6.83
CA ARG A 108 11.81 13.64 6.73
C ARG A 108 13.10 13.06 6.18
N ASP A 109 13.72 12.18 6.93
CA ASP A 109 14.96 11.48 6.56
C ASP A 109 14.87 10.01 7.00
N GLU A 110 14.35 9.18 6.11
CA GLU A 110 14.16 7.75 6.35
C GLU A 110 15.51 7.01 6.57
N ALA A 111 16.54 7.41 5.83
CA ALA A 111 17.84 6.78 5.95
C ALA A 111 18.44 7.05 7.33
N ARG A 112 18.31 8.26 7.83
CA ARG A 112 18.73 8.63 9.19
C ARG A 112 17.90 7.90 10.24
N ALA A 113 16.57 7.85 10.08
CA ALA A 113 15.70 7.13 11.00
C ALA A 113 16.09 5.64 11.10
N LEU A 114 16.27 4.96 9.98
CA LEU A 114 16.68 3.56 9.94
C LEU A 114 18.07 3.34 10.60
N ASN A 115 19.04 4.22 10.35
CA ASN A 115 20.36 4.15 10.98
C ASN A 115 20.30 4.29 12.51
N LEU A 116 19.42 5.17 13.01
CA LEU A 116 19.21 5.34 14.44
C LEU A 116 18.54 4.12 15.08
N LEU A 117 17.56 3.53 14.38
CA LEU A 117 16.86 2.33 14.83
C LEU A 117 17.74 1.08 14.81
N ASP A 118 18.72 1.00 13.91
CA ASP A 118 19.66 -0.11 13.80
C ASP A 118 20.41 -0.38 15.10
N TYR A 119 20.67 0.65 15.91
CA TYR A 119 21.23 0.52 17.24
C TYR A 119 20.39 -0.43 18.13
N PHE A 120 19.06 -0.22 18.18
CA PHE A 120 18.16 -1.04 19.00
C PHE A 120 18.01 -2.47 18.50
N LEU A 121 18.24 -2.67 17.19
CA LEU A 121 18.13 -4.00 16.58
C LEU A 121 19.38 -4.85 16.81
N LYS A 122 20.55 -4.22 16.86
CA LYS A 122 21.84 -4.90 17.03
C LYS A 122 22.17 -5.19 18.48
N ASP A 123 21.97 -4.24 19.39
CA ASP A 123 22.30 -4.41 20.79
C ASP A 123 21.10 -4.91 21.60
N ARG A 124 21.21 -6.16 22.06
CA ARG A 124 20.14 -6.83 22.83
C ARG A 124 20.20 -6.56 24.33
N SER A 125 21.31 -6.09 24.83
CA SER A 125 21.60 -6.11 26.27
C SER A 125 21.30 -4.81 27.00
N ALA A 126 21.32 -3.67 26.31
CA ALA A 126 21.27 -2.34 26.93
C ALA A 126 19.89 -1.68 26.89
N THR A 127 18.99 -2.14 26.03
CA THR A 127 17.76 -1.41 25.71
C THR A 127 16.55 -1.93 26.47
N SER A 128 15.70 -1.01 26.92
CA SER A 128 14.37 -1.31 27.42
C SER A 128 13.59 -2.18 26.41
N PRO A 129 12.98 -3.31 26.86
CA PRO A 129 12.23 -4.21 25.99
C PRO A 129 11.13 -3.53 25.19
N GLY A 130 10.47 -2.52 25.78
CA GLY A 130 9.42 -1.76 25.11
C GLY A 130 9.94 -0.87 24.00
N LEU A 131 11.01 -0.10 24.24
CA LEU A 131 11.65 0.72 23.20
C LEU A 131 12.15 -0.14 22.05
N ARG A 132 12.69 -1.30 22.35
CA ARG A 132 13.16 -2.23 21.34
C ARG A 132 12.01 -2.79 20.49
N ALA A 133 10.94 -3.25 21.12
CA ALA A 133 9.75 -3.72 20.39
C ALA A 133 9.20 -2.63 19.48
N PHE A 134 9.17 -1.39 19.98
CA PHE A 134 8.76 -0.24 19.19
C PHE A 134 9.74 0.07 18.04
N ALA A 135 11.06 -0.06 18.26
CA ALA A 135 12.07 0.10 17.21
C ALA A 135 11.89 -0.93 16.07
N VAL A 136 11.60 -2.19 16.39
CA VAL A 136 11.30 -3.23 15.39
C VAL A 136 10.07 -2.86 14.57
N TYR A 137 9.01 -2.42 15.23
CA TYR A 137 7.78 -1.98 14.57
C TYR A 137 8.04 -0.77 13.65
N LEU A 138 8.68 0.28 14.18
CA LEU A 138 8.95 1.51 13.44
C LEU A 138 9.88 1.25 12.24
N ASN A 139 10.91 0.42 12.41
CA ASN A 139 11.78 0.02 11.31
C ASN A 139 11.01 -0.67 10.18
N SER A 140 10.11 -1.60 10.53
CA SER A 140 9.26 -2.29 9.54
C SER A 140 8.30 -1.33 8.84
N ALA A 141 7.71 -0.40 9.60
CA ALA A 141 6.80 0.61 9.06
C ALA A 141 7.51 1.55 8.07
N ILE A 142 8.73 2.02 8.40
CA ILE A 142 9.52 2.87 7.50
C ILE A 142 9.91 2.12 6.21
N GLN A 143 10.33 0.87 6.32
CA GLN A 143 10.68 0.05 5.15
C GLN A 143 9.48 -0.17 4.23
N GLU A 144 8.32 -0.47 4.80
CA GLU A 144 7.09 -0.65 4.01
C GLU A 144 6.64 0.66 3.37
N GLN A 145 6.70 1.78 4.09
CA GLN A 145 6.41 3.10 3.54
C GLN A 145 7.33 3.42 2.35
N LYS A 146 8.62 3.17 2.49
CA LYS A 146 9.60 3.35 1.42
C LYS A 146 9.25 2.50 0.19
N ARG A 147 8.90 1.23 0.40
CA ARG A 147 8.47 0.33 -0.67
C ARG A 147 7.23 0.84 -1.41
N LEU A 148 6.26 1.37 -0.67
CA LEU A 148 5.04 1.95 -1.25
C LEU A 148 5.35 3.22 -2.04
N ASP A 149 6.21 4.11 -1.52
CA ASP A 149 6.62 5.34 -2.18
C ASP A 149 7.39 5.05 -3.49
N GLU A 150 8.28 4.07 -3.49
CA GLU A 150 8.99 3.62 -4.68
C GLU A 150 8.03 3.01 -5.72
N GLY A 151 7.09 2.19 -5.29
CA GLY A 151 6.04 1.64 -6.13
C GLY A 151 5.14 2.71 -6.76
N ALA A 152 4.73 3.70 -5.98
CA ALA A 152 3.95 4.84 -6.44
C ALA A 152 4.71 5.66 -7.49
N LYS A 153 5.99 5.95 -7.27
CA LYS A 153 6.86 6.66 -8.23
C LYS A 153 7.00 5.89 -9.55
N ALA A 154 7.23 4.57 -9.45
CA ALA A 154 7.33 3.72 -10.64
C ALA A 154 6.02 3.68 -11.45
N THR A 155 4.88 3.64 -10.77
CA THR A 155 3.55 3.65 -11.40
C THR A 155 3.27 5.01 -12.06
N ALA A 156 3.59 6.11 -11.39
CA ALA A 156 3.46 7.45 -11.94
C ALA A 156 4.32 7.66 -13.19
N GLN A 157 5.55 7.11 -13.20
CA GLN A 157 6.41 7.16 -14.38
C GLN A 157 5.83 6.36 -15.54
N LYS A 158 5.33 5.14 -15.30
CA LYS A 158 4.67 4.32 -16.34
C LYS A 158 3.47 5.04 -16.95
N LEU A 159 2.63 5.65 -16.09
CA LEU A 159 1.47 6.43 -16.56
C LEU A 159 1.89 7.58 -17.48
N LYS A 160 2.93 8.32 -17.10
CA LYS A 160 3.47 9.40 -17.92
C LYS A 160 4.02 8.91 -19.27
N ASP A 161 4.66 7.76 -19.28
CA ASP A 161 5.22 7.19 -20.52
C ASP A 161 4.09 6.67 -21.44
N GLU A 162 3.05 6.04 -20.91
CA GLU A 162 1.87 5.66 -21.68
C GLU A 162 1.10 6.86 -22.22
N GLN A 163 1.02 7.94 -21.46
CA GLN A 163 0.39 9.17 -21.96
C GLN A 163 1.13 9.75 -23.18
N LYS A 164 2.46 9.82 -23.12
CA LYS A 164 3.27 10.22 -24.28
C LYS A 164 3.09 9.30 -25.49
N ARG A 165 2.94 8.00 -25.22
CA ARG A 165 2.67 7.01 -26.26
C ARG A 165 1.32 7.25 -26.93
N ILE A 166 0.28 7.50 -26.15
CA ILE A 166 -1.05 7.85 -26.66
C ILE A 166 -0.98 9.10 -27.52
N GLU A 167 -0.35 10.18 -27.03
CA GLU A 167 -0.17 11.43 -27.80
C GLU A 167 0.52 11.20 -29.14
N SER A 168 1.57 10.33 -29.16
CA SER A 168 2.28 10.00 -30.40
C SER A 168 1.43 9.21 -31.40
N VAL A 169 0.59 8.28 -30.90
CA VAL A 169 -0.33 7.50 -31.74
C VAL A 169 -1.44 8.40 -32.32
N GLU A 170 -2.00 9.29 -31.51
CA GLU A 170 -2.99 10.26 -31.96
C GLU A 170 -2.43 11.21 -33.03
N ALA A 171 -1.18 11.66 -32.89
CA ALA A 171 -0.53 12.49 -33.87
C ALA A 171 -0.39 11.76 -35.22
N ARG A 172 0.04 10.47 -35.19
CA ARG A 172 0.12 9.63 -36.39
C ARG A 172 -1.26 9.40 -37.02
N LEU A 173 -2.26 9.12 -36.21
CA LEU A 173 -3.63 8.93 -36.70
C LEU A 173 -4.14 10.17 -37.44
N ARG A 174 -3.92 11.37 -36.89
CA ARG A 174 -4.30 12.63 -37.55
C ARG A 174 -3.54 12.84 -38.88
N GLU A 175 -2.30 12.44 -38.93
CA GLU A 175 -1.51 12.53 -40.17
C GLU A 175 -2.04 11.56 -41.22
N GLU A 176 -2.32 10.30 -40.87
CA GLU A 176 -2.89 9.32 -41.80
C GLU A 176 -4.30 9.74 -42.28
N GLN A 177 -5.12 10.30 -41.41
CA GLN A 177 -6.41 10.85 -41.83
C GLN A 177 -6.25 11.95 -42.89
N ARG A 178 -5.33 12.90 -42.68
CA ARG A 178 -5.03 13.95 -43.67
C ARG A 178 -4.52 13.36 -44.99
N ARG A 179 -3.68 12.33 -44.95
CA ARG A 179 -3.20 11.65 -46.18
C ARG A 179 -4.37 10.97 -46.91
N ASN A 180 -5.26 10.31 -46.18
CA ASN A 180 -6.43 9.68 -46.77
C ASN A 180 -7.32 10.71 -47.46
N GLU A 181 -7.65 11.81 -46.80
CA GLU A 181 -8.43 12.92 -47.38
C GLU A 181 -7.77 13.47 -48.66
N GLN A 182 -6.43 13.63 -48.64
CA GLN A 182 -5.71 14.07 -49.83
C GLN A 182 -5.78 13.05 -50.99
N LEU A 183 -5.73 11.75 -50.67
CA LEU A 183 -5.83 10.68 -51.67
C LEU A 183 -7.24 10.61 -52.24
N GLU A 184 -8.27 10.74 -51.41
CA GLU A 184 -9.66 10.80 -51.85
C GLU A 184 -9.90 11.98 -52.80
N ASN A 185 -9.45 13.18 -52.43
CA ASN A 185 -9.53 14.38 -53.31
C ASN A 185 -8.81 14.18 -54.62
N LYS A 186 -7.63 13.53 -54.65
CA LYS A 186 -6.90 13.21 -55.89
C LYS A 186 -7.68 12.20 -56.72
N LEU A 187 -8.28 11.18 -56.11
CA LEU A 187 -9.10 10.20 -56.83
C LEU A 187 -10.33 10.85 -57.46
N GLU A 188 -10.99 11.75 -56.76
CA GLU A 188 -12.13 12.49 -57.31
C GLU A 188 -11.73 13.39 -58.49
N ALA A 189 -10.59 14.10 -58.37
CA ALA A 189 -10.06 14.89 -59.45
C ALA A 189 -9.71 14.05 -60.70
N LEU A 190 -9.09 12.88 -60.54
CA LEU A 190 -8.79 11.95 -61.61
C LEU A 190 -10.04 11.42 -62.28
N LYS A 191 -11.06 11.03 -61.51
CA LYS A 191 -12.37 10.61 -62.03
C LYS A 191 -13.06 11.73 -62.85
N ALA A 192 -12.94 12.97 -62.39
CA ALA A 192 -13.48 14.12 -63.13
C ALA A 192 -12.79 14.34 -64.50
N ILE A 193 -11.47 14.20 -64.49
CA ILE A 193 -10.67 14.28 -65.73
C ILE A 193 -11.01 13.14 -66.69
N GLU A 194 -11.10 11.90 -66.19
CA GLU A 194 -11.49 10.73 -66.99
C GLU A 194 -12.83 10.93 -67.65
N LYS A 195 -13.83 11.36 -66.87
CA LYS A 195 -15.15 11.68 -67.38
C LYS A 195 -15.13 12.75 -68.43
N SER A 196 -14.37 13.83 -68.25
CA SER A 196 -14.23 14.91 -69.25
C SER A 196 -13.58 14.46 -70.57
N LEU A 197 -12.63 13.51 -70.47
CA LEU A 197 -11.99 12.92 -71.65
C LEU A 197 -12.98 12.02 -72.43
N MET A 198 -13.71 11.15 -71.75
CA MET A 198 -14.76 10.33 -72.37
C MET A 198 -15.86 11.19 -73.07
N GLU A 199 -16.28 12.27 -72.42
CA GLU A 199 -17.22 13.20 -73.02
C GLU A 199 -16.70 13.90 -74.30
N ARG A 200 -15.39 14.14 -74.41
CA ARG A 200 -14.73 14.70 -75.58
C ARG A 200 -14.56 13.70 -76.73
N GLU A 201 -14.31 12.42 -76.40
CA GLU A 201 -14.15 11.37 -77.41
C GLU A 201 -15.48 10.88 -78.01
N ALA A 202 -16.56 10.97 -77.25
CA ALA A 202 -17.88 10.53 -77.71
C ALA A 202 -18.43 11.23 -78.96
N PRO A 203 -18.21 12.53 -79.25
CA PRO A 203 -18.60 13.15 -80.49
C PRO A 203 -17.71 12.82 -81.71
N ALA A 204 -16.47 12.37 -81.54
CA ALA A 204 -15.55 12.05 -82.60
C ALA A 204 -15.88 10.71 -83.33
N GLN A 205 -16.62 9.83 -82.73
CA GLN A 205 -17.03 8.53 -83.30
C GLN A 205 -18.36 8.57 -84.08
N ARG A 206 -19.03 9.75 -84.18
CA ARG A 206 -20.29 9.92 -84.86
C ARG A 206 -20.19 10.63 -86.22
N LYS A 207 -18.97 10.59 -86.92
CA LYS A 207 -18.84 11.05 -88.27
C LYS A 207 -18.49 9.90 -89.21
#